data_62625cd2ce07926856c5bea0ad3c9eec
#
_entry.id   62625cd2ce07926856c5bea0ad3c9eec
#
_cell.length_a   1.000
_cell.length_b   1.000
_cell.length_c   1.000
_cell.angle_alpha   90.00
_cell.angle_beta   90.00
_cell.angle_gamma   90.00
#
_symmetry.space_group_name_H-M   'P 1'
#
loop_
_entity.id
_entity.type
_entity.pdbx_description
1 polymer ?
#
loop_
_entity_poly.entity_id
_entity_poly.type
_entity_poly.pdbx_seq_one_letter_code
_entity_poly.pdbx_strand_id
1 'polypeptide(L)'
;MSLSVLMIAPTSFFADYGAHVRPLEEIRALQRLGHRVTICTYHNGHDVPGITIQRSIDIPWRKRVIVGTTRHKLYLDAALLAVVLREMHRMKPDIIHAHLHEGALIGQIARATHHAPLLFDYQGSLTSEMTDHGFLRSASMLRAPLTQLERAINHTADMIVTSTHHAANRLRADGDMRAKKVTCIPDAVDTLRFRPDALSTTERTLLRAQLGIRPTDKVVVYLGLLAPYQGTDMLLEAAANVLRRVPDAFFLVMGFPGNERYRVLAERLGIAHRVSLPGQIPYLDAHRYLALGDVAVAPKLSETEGNQKIFNYLATGLPVVAFDTPASREILGDHATFATRGDAGSLAERITALLSDPATARRTGLAGRTIALQNFSWARRGTELLRTYADILPPEKLRLIGLSQSAPFTTPVFADGGSD
;
A
#
# COMPACT_ATOMS: atom_id res chain seq x y z
N MET A 1 3.64 30.58 -5.46
CA MET A 1 2.45 30.43 -4.59
C MET A 1 2.30 28.95 -4.27
N SER A 2 1.75 28.56 -3.11
CA SER A 2 1.67 27.15 -2.71
C SER A 2 0.31 26.84 -2.09
N LEU A 3 -0.23 25.67 -2.39
CA LEU A 3 -1.42 25.13 -1.69
C LEU A 3 -1.07 24.79 -0.25
N SER A 4 -2.05 24.98 0.63
CA SER A 4 -2.06 24.49 2.01
C SER A 4 -2.98 23.26 2.08
N VAL A 5 -2.39 22.06 2.21
CA VAL A 5 -3.10 20.78 2.23
C VAL A 5 -3.18 20.27 3.65
N LEU A 6 -4.38 19.94 4.11
CA LEU A 6 -4.59 19.21 5.36
C LEU A 6 -4.85 17.74 5.03
N MET A 7 -3.90 16.87 5.37
CA MET A 7 -4.10 15.43 5.29
C MET A 7 -4.65 14.87 6.60
N ILE A 8 -5.59 13.94 6.51
CA ILE A 8 -6.19 13.26 7.66
C ILE A 8 -5.93 11.76 7.48
N ALA A 9 -5.13 11.18 8.36
CA ALA A 9 -4.79 9.77 8.34
C ALA A 9 -5.11 9.12 9.70
N PRO A 10 -6.28 8.47 9.87
CA PRO A 10 -6.70 7.83 11.12
C PRO A 10 -5.93 6.53 11.37
N THR A 11 -4.62 6.65 11.52
CA THR A 11 -3.65 5.55 11.67
C THR A 11 -2.56 5.93 12.66
N SER A 12 -1.73 4.96 13.05
CA SER A 12 -0.51 5.18 13.84
C SER A 12 0.66 5.64 12.95
N PHE A 13 0.50 6.77 12.26
CA PHE A 13 1.48 7.26 11.30
C PHE A 13 2.75 7.80 12.03
N PHE A 14 3.98 7.41 11.71
CA PHE A 14 4.45 6.47 10.72
C PHE A 14 4.86 5.16 11.44
N ALA A 15 4.54 3.98 10.91
CA ALA A 15 4.89 2.70 11.53
C ALA A 15 5.31 1.63 10.49
N ASP A 16 6.00 2.06 9.42
CA ASP A 16 6.70 1.21 8.45
C ASP A 16 5.85 0.10 7.80
N TYR A 17 4.57 0.34 7.50
CA TYR A 17 3.77 -0.58 6.72
C TYR A 17 2.96 0.13 5.61
N GLY A 18 2.46 -0.62 4.64
CA GLY A 18 1.96 -0.13 3.36
C GLY A 18 0.98 1.04 3.43
N ALA A 19 -0.02 0.97 4.33
CA ALA A 19 -1.01 2.04 4.50
C ALA A 19 -0.42 3.39 4.96
N HIS A 20 0.82 3.41 5.49
CA HIS A 20 1.51 4.63 5.89
C HIS A 20 2.45 5.16 4.81
N VAL A 21 2.93 4.29 3.93
CA VAL A 21 3.87 4.67 2.88
C VAL A 21 3.22 5.60 1.88
N ARG A 22 1.96 5.31 1.48
CA ARG A 22 1.23 6.15 0.52
C ARG A 22 1.07 7.60 1.02
N PRO A 23 0.51 7.89 2.21
CA PRO A 23 0.44 9.26 2.73
C PRO A 23 1.82 9.93 2.83
N LEU A 24 2.85 9.21 3.28
CA LEU A 24 4.21 9.75 3.40
C LEU A 24 4.75 10.21 2.04
N GLU A 25 4.65 9.37 1.04
CA GLU A 25 5.23 9.68 -0.27
C GLU A 25 4.38 10.71 -1.05
N GLU A 26 3.07 10.74 -0.84
CA GLU A 26 2.20 11.81 -1.36
C GLU A 26 2.57 13.17 -0.73
N ILE A 27 2.81 13.23 0.59
CA ILE A 27 3.31 14.45 1.24
C ILE A 27 4.61 14.89 0.62
N ARG A 28 5.58 13.98 0.47
CA ARG A 28 6.89 14.27 -0.13
C ARG A 28 6.77 14.74 -1.58
N ALA A 29 5.89 14.11 -2.36
CA ALA A 29 5.65 14.50 -3.74
C ALA A 29 5.07 15.91 -3.83
N LEU A 30 4.08 16.23 -3.01
CA LEU A 30 3.49 17.58 -2.95
C LEU A 30 4.48 18.64 -2.44
N GLN A 31 5.30 18.31 -1.45
CA GLN A 31 6.36 19.19 -0.95
C GLN A 31 7.42 19.49 -2.02
N ARG A 32 7.85 18.47 -2.80
CA ARG A 32 8.77 18.67 -3.94
C ARG A 32 8.19 19.60 -5.02
N LEU A 33 6.86 19.61 -5.16
CA LEU A 33 6.12 20.50 -6.04
C LEU A 33 5.85 21.89 -5.42
N GLY A 34 6.39 22.16 -4.22
CA GLY A 34 6.34 23.46 -3.57
C GLY A 34 5.10 23.69 -2.71
N HIS A 35 4.31 22.67 -2.40
CA HIS A 35 3.10 22.79 -1.59
C HIS A 35 3.37 22.48 -0.11
N ARG A 36 2.56 23.07 0.77
CA ARG A 36 2.63 22.86 2.22
C ARG A 36 1.61 21.81 2.63
N VAL A 37 2.07 20.77 3.31
CA VAL A 37 1.22 19.68 3.78
C VAL A 37 1.38 19.50 5.28
N THR A 38 0.26 19.44 5.98
CA THR A 38 0.18 19.04 7.39
C THR A 38 -0.66 17.78 7.49
N ILE A 39 -0.14 16.74 8.14
CA ILE A 39 -0.89 15.51 8.39
C ILE A 39 -1.36 15.44 9.83
N CYS A 40 -2.66 15.19 10.04
CA CYS A 40 -3.28 14.87 11.32
C CYS A 40 -3.44 13.37 11.47
N THR A 41 -2.99 12.81 12.60
CA THR A 41 -2.94 11.36 12.83
C THR A 41 -3.11 11.00 14.30
N TYR A 42 -3.20 9.71 14.62
CA TYR A 42 -3.25 9.25 16.00
C TYR A 42 -1.98 9.61 16.78
N HIS A 43 -2.05 9.51 18.11
CA HIS A 43 -0.97 9.90 19.03
C HIS A 43 0.30 9.04 18.91
N ASN A 44 0.16 7.79 18.47
CA ASN A 44 1.25 6.82 18.35
C ASN A 44 1.84 6.81 16.92
N GLY A 45 3.03 6.21 16.78
CA GLY A 45 3.81 6.23 15.55
C GLY A 45 5.09 7.07 15.71
N HIS A 46 5.91 7.10 14.66
CA HIS A 46 7.20 7.81 14.66
C HIS A 46 7.09 9.11 13.89
N ASP A 47 7.85 10.13 14.32
CA ASP A 47 7.98 11.34 13.54
C ASP A 47 8.95 11.10 12.37
N VAL A 48 8.61 11.71 11.24
CA VAL A 48 9.41 11.61 10.01
C VAL A 48 10.04 12.97 9.72
N PRO A 49 11.36 13.05 9.57
CA PRO A 49 12.03 14.32 9.27
C PRO A 49 11.46 15.01 8.03
N GLY A 50 11.21 16.32 8.13
CA GLY A 50 10.69 17.15 7.06
C GLY A 50 9.16 17.07 6.87
N ILE A 51 8.44 16.28 7.67
CA ILE A 51 6.97 16.17 7.63
C ILE A 51 6.36 16.91 8.81
N THR A 52 5.38 17.77 8.56
CA THR A 52 4.60 18.42 9.61
C THR A 52 3.49 17.50 10.08
N ILE A 53 3.67 16.90 11.26
CA ILE A 53 2.74 15.93 11.85
C ILE A 53 2.04 16.56 13.05
N GLN A 54 0.71 16.47 13.07
CA GLN A 54 -0.14 16.85 14.20
C GLN A 54 -0.79 15.60 14.77
N ARG A 55 -0.46 15.27 16.02
CA ARG A 55 -0.95 14.06 16.68
C ARG A 55 -2.13 14.34 17.57
N SER A 56 -3.03 13.36 17.68
CA SER A 56 -4.09 13.38 18.68
C SER A 56 -3.50 13.34 20.11
N ILE A 57 -4.34 13.60 21.10
CA ILE A 57 -3.95 13.54 22.52
C ILE A 57 -3.40 12.14 22.83
N ASP A 58 -2.30 12.10 23.59
CA ASP A 58 -1.72 10.83 24.05
C ASP A 58 -2.72 10.10 24.97
N ILE A 59 -2.91 8.81 24.67
CA ILE A 59 -3.76 7.91 25.43
C ILE A 59 -2.84 6.91 26.12
N PRO A 60 -2.48 7.13 27.42
CA PRO A 60 -1.36 6.45 28.08
C PRO A 60 -1.44 4.92 28.11
N TRP A 61 -2.66 4.37 28.13
CA TRP A 61 -2.90 2.91 28.13
C TRP A 61 -2.90 2.28 26.73
N ARG A 62 -2.65 3.08 25.65
CA ARG A 62 -2.66 2.63 24.24
C ARG A 62 -1.40 3.04 23.49
N LYS A 63 -0.26 2.51 23.92
CA LYS A 63 1.05 2.79 23.28
C LYS A 63 1.36 1.91 22.05
N ARG A 64 0.64 0.81 21.85
CA ARG A 64 0.91 -0.10 20.71
C ARG A 64 0.38 0.46 19.40
N VAL A 65 1.16 0.27 18.34
CA VAL A 65 0.74 0.53 16.95
C VAL A 65 -0.52 -0.27 16.65
N ILE A 66 -1.53 0.40 16.12
CA ILE A 66 -2.81 -0.20 15.77
C ILE A 66 -2.75 -0.54 14.27
N VAL A 67 -2.89 -1.81 13.94
CA VAL A 67 -2.97 -2.32 12.58
C VAL A 67 -4.38 -2.85 12.35
N GLY A 68 -5.05 -2.38 11.29
CA GLY A 68 -6.40 -2.79 10.93
C GLY A 68 -7.51 -2.19 11.81
N THR A 69 -8.74 -2.64 11.59
CA THR A 69 -9.95 -2.18 12.28
C THR A 69 -10.00 -2.73 13.71
N THR A 70 -10.29 -1.89 14.70
CA THR A 70 -10.47 -2.31 16.10
C THR A 70 -11.64 -1.55 16.74
N ARG A 71 -12.29 -2.14 17.77
CA ARG A 71 -13.37 -1.46 18.53
C ARG A 71 -12.91 -0.15 19.19
N HIS A 72 -11.59 0.03 19.31
CA HIS A 72 -10.99 1.21 19.96
C HIS A 72 -10.81 2.39 19.01
N LYS A 73 -11.08 2.23 17.72
CA LYS A 73 -10.96 3.33 16.74
C LYS A 73 -11.89 4.51 17.05
N LEU A 74 -13.10 4.26 17.54
CA LEU A 74 -14.09 5.33 17.77
C LEU A 74 -13.57 6.47 18.67
N TYR A 75 -12.92 6.14 19.80
CA TYR A 75 -12.38 7.19 20.67
C TYR A 75 -11.09 7.82 20.12
N LEU A 76 -10.29 7.06 19.34
CA LEU A 76 -9.13 7.59 18.64
C LEU A 76 -9.56 8.56 17.55
N ASP A 77 -10.62 8.24 16.82
CA ASP A 77 -11.19 9.10 15.78
C ASP A 77 -11.79 10.39 16.38
N ALA A 78 -12.44 10.30 17.55
CA ALA A 78 -12.92 11.48 18.27
C ALA A 78 -11.75 12.38 18.73
N ALA A 79 -10.66 11.80 19.24
CA ALA A 79 -9.46 12.53 19.60
C ALA A 79 -8.77 13.16 18.37
N LEU A 80 -8.75 12.44 17.24
CA LEU A 80 -8.21 12.95 15.97
C LEU A 80 -9.09 14.09 15.42
N LEU A 81 -10.42 13.97 15.49
CA LEU A 81 -11.34 15.03 15.07
C LEU A 81 -11.04 16.34 15.80
N ALA A 82 -10.78 16.31 17.11
CA ALA A 82 -10.45 17.51 17.88
C ALA A 82 -9.18 18.21 17.34
N VAL A 83 -8.15 17.44 16.96
CA VAL A 83 -6.94 17.98 16.33
C VAL A 83 -7.22 18.53 14.94
N VAL A 84 -7.99 17.83 14.14
CA VAL A 84 -8.37 18.27 12.79
C VAL A 84 -9.14 19.59 12.86
N LEU A 85 -10.12 19.72 13.76
CA LEU A 85 -10.87 20.96 13.95
C LEU A 85 -9.97 22.14 14.35
N ARG A 86 -9.01 21.91 15.26
CA ARG A 86 -8.00 22.91 15.63
C ARG A 86 -7.18 23.34 14.41
N GLU A 87 -6.67 22.39 13.63
CA GLU A 87 -5.84 22.69 12.47
C GLU A 87 -6.64 23.33 11.33
N MET A 88 -7.91 22.96 11.12
CA MET A 88 -8.80 23.63 10.18
C MET A 88 -8.95 25.11 10.50
N HIS A 89 -9.15 25.45 11.79
CA HIS A 89 -9.25 26.84 12.22
C HIS A 89 -7.92 27.59 12.07
N ARG A 90 -6.79 26.94 12.43
CA ARG A 90 -5.45 27.56 12.44
C ARG A 90 -4.92 27.82 11.05
N MET A 91 -5.00 26.83 10.14
CA MET A 91 -4.32 26.90 8.85
C MET A 91 -5.24 27.26 7.69
N LYS A 92 -6.55 27.15 7.85
CA LYS A 92 -7.56 27.39 6.81
C LYS A 92 -7.13 26.74 5.50
N PRO A 93 -7.06 25.40 5.41
CA PRO A 93 -6.48 24.72 4.28
C PRO A 93 -7.22 25.00 2.99
N ASP A 94 -6.51 24.95 1.87
CA ASP A 94 -7.08 25.07 0.53
C ASP A 94 -7.82 23.80 0.13
N ILE A 95 -7.40 22.65 0.68
CA ILE A 95 -7.96 21.33 0.40
C ILE A 95 -7.76 20.39 1.59
N ILE A 96 -8.73 19.51 1.80
CA ILE A 96 -8.67 18.39 2.74
C ILE A 96 -8.42 17.13 1.93
N HIS A 97 -7.37 16.38 2.27
CA HIS A 97 -7.06 15.07 1.70
C HIS A 97 -7.18 14.02 2.80
N ALA A 98 -8.25 13.25 2.76
CA ALA A 98 -8.60 12.28 3.79
C ALA A 98 -8.31 10.85 3.33
N HIS A 99 -7.53 10.11 4.13
CA HIS A 99 -7.26 8.69 3.92
C HIS A 99 -8.23 7.86 4.75
N LEU A 100 -8.68 6.74 4.20
CA LEU A 100 -9.63 5.81 4.80
C LEU A 100 -11.02 6.44 5.05
N HIS A 101 -12.01 5.61 5.31
CA HIS A 101 -13.40 6.04 5.51
C HIS A 101 -13.56 6.92 6.76
N GLU A 102 -12.85 6.58 7.84
CA GLU A 102 -12.86 7.37 9.07
C GLU A 102 -12.28 8.76 8.84
N GLY A 103 -11.20 8.87 8.05
CA GLY A 103 -10.63 10.16 7.67
C GLY A 103 -11.58 11.00 6.83
N ALA A 104 -12.29 10.38 5.89
CA ALA A 104 -13.30 11.07 5.08
C ALA A 104 -14.46 11.60 5.93
N LEU A 105 -14.94 10.79 6.89
CA LEU A 105 -15.98 11.21 7.83
C LEU A 105 -15.51 12.38 8.71
N ILE A 106 -14.31 12.30 9.27
CA ILE A 106 -13.69 13.38 10.07
C ILE A 106 -13.55 14.64 9.22
N GLY A 107 -13.07 14.52 7.98
CA GLY A 107 -12.92 15.64 7.04
C GLY A 107 -14.25 16.30 6.72
N GLN A 108 -15.31 15.52 6.51
CA GLN A 108 -16.66 16.03 6.29
C GLN A 108 -17.19 16.82 7.48
N ILE A 109 -16.99 16.33 8.71
CA ILE A 109 -17.40 17.06 9.92
C ILE A 109 -16.59 18.36 10.04
N ALA A 110 -15.30 18.30 9.78
CA ALA A 110 -14.39 19.44 9.91
C ALA A 110 -14.70 20.58 8.91
N ARG A 111 -15.28 20.27 7.74
CA ARG A 111 -15.73 21.27 6.74
C ARG A 111 -16.76 22.27 7.30
N ALA A 112 -17.46 21.95 8.39
CA ALA A 112 -18.38 22.88 9.04
C ALA A 112 -17.66 24.11 9.64
N THR A 113 -16.36 24.02 9.93
CA THR A 113 -15.57 25.13 10.50
C THR A 113 -14.89 26.00 9.47
N HIS A 114 -14.48 25.42 8.35
CA HIS A 114 -13.88 26.09 7.20
C HIS A 114 -14.17 25.27 5.95
N HIS A 115 -14.87 25.88 5.00
CA HIS A 115 -15.24 25.18 3.76
C HIS A 115 -14.01 25.01 2.86
N ALA A 116 -13.57 23.76 2.70
CA ALA A 116 -12.52 23.36 1.76
C ALA A 116 -12.97 22.10 1.01
N PRO A 117 -12.58 21.93 -0.26
CA PRO A 117 -12.85 20.69 -0.99
C PRO A 117 -12.27 19.49 -0.28
N LEU A 118 -13.00 18.36 -0.30
CA LEU A 118 -12.62 17.09 0.31
C LEU A 118 -12.29 16.06 -0.77
N LEU A 119 -11.02 15.69 -0.86
CA LEU A 119 -10.58 14.52 -1.59
C LEU A 119 -10.50 13.34 -0.62
N PHE A 120 -11.12 12.23 -0.99
CA PHE A 120 -11.09 10.98 -0.24
C PHE A 120 -10.21 9.95 -0.94
N ASP A 121 -9.10 9.54 -0.30
CA ASP A 121 -8.25 8.44 -0.74
C ASP A 121 -8.82 7.12 -0.22
N TYR A 122 -9.54 6.43 -1.12
CA TYR A 122 -10.21 5.16 -0.89
C TYR A 122 -9.22 4.02 -1.09
N GLN A 123 -8.67 3.50 -0.01
CA GLN A 123 -7.65 2.44 -0.04
C GLN A 123 -8.26 1.02 -0.08
N GLY A 124 -9.55 0.87 0.10
CA GLY A 124 -10.29 -0.39 0.06
C GLY A 124 -11.71 -0.22 0.61
N SER A 125 -12.59 -1.21 0.37
CA SER A 125 -13.94 -1.20 0.95
C SER A 125 -13.90 -1.47 2.45
N LEU A 126 -14.49 -0.59 3.26
CA LEU A 126 -14.60 -0.75 4.71
C LEU A 126 -15.27 -2.08 5.08
N THR A 127 -16.36 -2.40 4.40
CA THR A 127 -17.13 -3.64 4.64
C THR A 127 -16.34 -4.88 4.23
N SER A 128 -15.58 -4.83 3.12
CA SER A 128 -14.72 -5.93 2.68
C SER A 128 -13.55 -6.11 3.63
N GLU A 129 -12.87 -5.04 4.04
CA GLU A 129 -11.76 -5.07 4.98
C GLU A 129 -12.18 -5.69 6.32
N MET A 130 -13.33 -5.28 6.86
CA MET A 130 -13.87 -5.85 8.10
C MET A 130 -14.17 -7.36 7.96
N THR A 131 -14.55 -7.81 6.76
CA THR A 131 -14.80 -9.24 6.49
C THR A 131 -13.47 -10.00 6.36
N ASP A 132 -12.52 -9.48 5.59
CA ASP A 132 -11.20 -10.08 5.37
C ASP A 132 -10.39 -10.19 6.67
N HIS A 133 -10.55 -9.22 7.58
CA HIS A 133 -9.92 -9.21 8.89
C HIS A 133 -10.68 -10.03 9.96
N GLY A 134 -11.80 -10.67 9.60
CA GLY A 134 -12.59 -11.54 10.50
C GLY A 134 -13.44 -10.82 11.54
N PHE A 135 -13.59 -9.49 11.45
CA PHE A 135 -14.46 -8.71 12.34
C PHE A 135 -15.93 -8.80 11.96
N LEU A 136 -16.22 -9.04 10.68
CA LEU A 136 -17.56 -9.16 10.15
C LEU A 136 -17.72 -10.53 9.46
N ARG A 137 -18.69 -11.34 9.93
CA ARG A 137 -19.06 -12.56 9.20
C ARG A 137 -19.83 -12.20 7.93
N SER A 138 -19.61 -12.94 6.84
CA SER A 138 -20.28 -12.69 5.54
C SER A 138 -21.80 -12.71 5.65
N ALA A 139 -22.36 -13.49 6.59
CA ALA A 139 -23.80 -13.59 6.87
C ALA A 139 -24.27 -12.66 8.03
N SER A 140 -23.45 -11.69 8.46
CA SER A 140 -23.81 -10.79 9.57
C SER A 140 -24.94 -9.83 9.18
N MET A 141 -25.94 -9.68 10.06
CA MET A 141 -26.99 -8.67 9.92
C MET A 141 -26.43 -7.21 9.92
N LEU A 142 -25.21 -7.00 10.43
CA LEU A 142 -24.54 -5.70 10.43
C LEU A 142 -23.94 -5.32 9.07
N ARG A 143 -23.88 -6.24 8.12
CA ARG A 143 -23.27 -5.96 6.81
C ARG A 143 -24.04 -4.89 6.03
N ALA A 144 -25.37 -4.98 5.96
CA ALA A 144 -26.18 -4.03 5.21
C ALA A 144 -26.06 -2.60 5.78
N PRO A 145 -26.24 -2.34 7.09
CA PRO A 145 -26.06 -1.00 7.66
C PRO A 145 -24.63 -0.47 7.50
N LEU A 146 -23.59 -1.32 7.59
CA LEU A 146 -22.22 -0.90 7.36
C LEU A 146 -21.97 -0.53 5.89
N THR A 147 -22.52 -1.28 4.95
CA THR A 147 -22.45 -0.93 3.52
C THR A 147 -23.17 0.40 3.24
N GLN A 148 -24.31 0.65 3.88
CA GLN A 148 -25.00 1.93 3.75
C GLN A 148 -24.20 3.10 4.34
N LEU A 149 -23.54 2.88 5.49
CA LEU A 149 -22.62 3.87 6.08
C LEU A 149 -21.43 4.15 5.15
N GLU A 150 -20.81 3.09 4.60
CA GLU A 150 -19.73 3.22 3.63
C GLU A 150 -20.16 4.06 2.42
N ARG A 151 -21.33 3.78 1.85
CA ARG A 151 -21.90 4.57 0.75
C ARG A 151 -22.13 6.02 1.17
N ALA A 152 -22.73 6.24 2.32
CA ALA A 152 -22.97 7.61 2.82
C ALA A 152 -21.66 8.40 2.96
N ILE A 153 -20.60 7.79 3.47
CA ILE A 153 -19.26 8.41 3.56
C ILE A 153 -18.72 8.71 2.16
N ASN A 154 -18.80 7.77 1.23
CA ASN A 154 -18.34 7.96 -0.15
C ASN A 154 -19.02 9.17 -0.82
N HIS A 155 -20.31 9.39 -0.55
CA HIS A 155 -21.06 10.53 -1.10
C HIS A 155 -20.63 11.89 -0.53
N THR A 156 -19.96 11.95 0.61
CA THR A 156 -19.54 13.22 1.23
C THR A 156 -18.37 13.88 0.51
N ALA A 157 -17.53 13.12 -0.19
CA ALA A 157 -16.35 13.61 -0.86
C ALA A 157 -16.69 14.35 -2.17
N ASP A 158 -15.91 15.38 -2.49
CA ASP A 158 -15.97 16.06 -3.77
C ASP A 158 -15.29 15.25 -4.87
N MET A 159 -14.25 14.48 -4.49
CA MET A 159 -13.51 13.56 -5.36
C MET A 159 -13.07 12.34 -4.55
N ILE A 160 -13.15 11.15 -5.14
CA ILE A 160 -12.57 9.92 -4.61
C ILE A 160 -11.40 9.50 -5.48
N VAL A 161 -10.28 9.19 -4.84
CA VAL A 161 -9.11 8.57 -5.47
C VAL A 161 -9.03 7.12 -5.02
N THR A 162 -8.77 6.21 -5.95
CA THR A 162 -8.54 4.78 -5.66
C THR A 162 -7.14 4.39 -6.09
N SER A 163 -6.60 3.32 -5.51
CA SER A 163 -5.28 2.78 -5.87
C SER A 163 -5.32 1.81 -7.08
N THR A 164 -6.53 1.41 -7.55
CA THR A 164 -6.70 0.52 -8.70
C THR A 164 -7.91 0.94 -9.54
N HIS A 165 -7.84 0.70 -10.85
CA HIS A 165 -8.99 0.91 -11.75
C HIS A 165 -10.14 -0.04 -11.41
N HIS A 166 -9.82 -1.27 -10.96
CA HIS A 166 -10.83 -2.21 -10.49
C HIS A 166 -11.68 -1.61 -9.37
N ALA A 167 -11.05 -1.01 -8.33
CA ALA A 167 -11.77 -0.36 -7.25
C ALA A 167 -12.58 0.86 -7.74
N ALA A 168 -12.01 1.68 -8.64
CA ALA A 168 -12.71 2.81 -9.25
C ALA A 168 -13.96 2.36 -10.02
N ASN A 169 -13.84 1.30 -10.81
CA ASN A 169 -14.97 0.76 -11.60
C ASN A 169 -16.06 0.18 -10.70
N ARG A 170 -15.68 -0.51 -9.61
CA ARG A 170 -16.66 -0.99 -8.61
C ARG A 170 -17.43 0.15 -7.97
N LEU A 171 -16.76 1.22 -7.55
CA LEU A 171 -17.43 2.39 -6.99
C LEU A 171 -18.38 3.06 -7.98
N ARG A 172 -18.00 3.15 -9.26
CA ARG A 172 -18.85 3.71 -10.30
C ARG A 172 -20.05 2.82 -10.61
N ALA A 173 -19.89 1.50 -10.55
CA ALA A 173 -20.95 0.52 -10.81
C ALA A 173 -22.02 0.47 -9.70
N ASP A 174 -21.73 0.92 -8.50
CA ASP A 174 -22.69 1.02 -7.38
C ASP A 174 -23.83 2.05 -7.61
N GLY A 175 -23.92 2.62 -8.81
CA GLY A 175 -25.06 3.37 -9.32
C GLY A 175 -25.26 4.79 -8.76
N ASP A 176 -24.69 5.06 -7.60
CA ASP A 176 -24.88 6.31 -6.87
C ASP A 176 -23.72 7.33 -7.08
N MET A 177 -22.58 6.89 -7.62
CA MET A 177 -21.42 7.75 -7.80
C MET A 177 -21.37 8.32 -9.22
N ARG A 178 -21.42 9.64 -9.35
CA ARG A 178 -21.20 10.32 -10.65
C ARG A 178 -19.80 9.97 -11.17
N ALA A 179 -19.70 9.56 -12.43
CA ALA A 179 -18.43 9.16 -13.07
C ALA A 179 -17.29 10.17 -12.90
N LYS A 180 -17.58 11.47 -12.75
CA LYS A 180 -16.62 12.56 -12.53
C LYS A 180 -16.03 12.61 -11.12
N LYS A 181 -16.61 11.89 -10.14
CA LYS A 181 -16.17 11.94 -8.73
C LYS A 181 -15.16 10.86 -8.36
N VAL A 182 -14.83 9.95 -9.24
CA VAL A 182 -13.91 8.84 -8.95
C VAL A 182 -12.80 8.79 -9.98
N THR A 183 -11.55 8.84 -9.52
CA THR A 183 -10.37 8.66 -10.37
C THR A 183 -9.43 7.61 -9.77
N CYS A 184 -8.56 7.03 -10.61
CA CYS A 184 -7.55 6.10 -10.15
C CYS A 184 -6.18 6.79 -10.16
N ILE A 185 -5.50 6.81 -9.01
CA ILE A 185 -4.08 7.15 -8.88
C ILE A 185 -3.42 5.96 -8.21
N PRO A 186 -2.80 5.05 -8.98
CA PRO A 186 -2.13 3.87 -8.43
C PRO A 186 -1.03 4.25 -7.45
N ASP A 187 -0.71 3.32 -6.56
CA ASP A 187 0.48 3.43 -5.73
C ASP A 187 1.74 3.55 -6.59
N ALA A 188 2.82 3.99 -5.99
CA ALA A 188 4.09 4.17 -6.65
C ALA A 188 5.26 3.76 -5.75
N VAL A 189 6.46 3.91 -6.25
CA VAL A 189 7.69 3.54 -5.57
C VAL A 189 8.79 4.60 -5.80
N ASP A 190 9.71 4.72 -4.85
CA ASP A 190 10.95 5.48 -5.04
C ASP A 190 11.95 4.60 -5.83
N THR A 191 11.95 4.77 -7.16
CA THR A 191 12.77 3.97 -8.09
C THR A 191 14.27 4.26 -7.99
N LEU A 192 14.67 5.35 -7.33
CA LEU A 192 16.07 5.67 -7.04
C LEU A 192 16.58 4.88 -5.83
N ARG A 193 15.70 4.64 -4.87
CA ARG A 193 16.00 3.85 -3.68
C ARG A 193 15.85 2.36 -3.94
N PHE A 194 14.70 1.94 -4.47
CA PHE A 194 14.44 0.55 -4.82
C PHE A 194 15.03 0.22 -6.19
N ARG A 195 16.18 -0.45 -6.18
CA ARG A 195 16.93 -0.82 -7.38
C ARG A 195 17.75 -2.11 -7.17
N PRO A 196 18.09 -2.85 -8.24
CA PRO A 196 18.81 -4.13 -8.12
C PRO A 196 20.20 -3.99 -7.48
N ASP A 197 20.86 -2.85 -7.75
CA ASP A 197 22.20 -2.50 -7.29
C ASP A 197 22.18 -1.61 -6.01
N ALA A 198 21.17 -1.79 -5.17
CA ALA A 198 21.01 -1.01 -3.92
C ALA A 198 22.08 -1.35 -2.87
N LEU A 199 22.83 -2.44 -3.02
CA LEU A 199 23.89 -2.89 -2.13
C LEU A 199 25.19 -3.10 -2.91
N SER A 200 26.31 -2.68 -2.32
CA SER A 200 27.62 -3.13 -2.74
C SER A 200 27.80 -4.62 -2.46
N THR A 201 28.79 -5.27 -3.10
CA THR A 201 29.08 -6.69 -2.89
C THR A 201 29.38 -6.98 -1.38
N THR A 202 30.12 -6.12 -0.73
CA THR A 202 30.47 -6.26 0.69
C THR A 202 29.21 -6.17 1.58
N GLU A 203 28.37 -5.16 1.38
CA GLU A 203 27.13 -5.00 2.15
C GLU A 203 26.18 -6.18 1.93
N ARG A 204 26.07 -6.67 0.69
CA ARG A 204 25.26 -7.85 0.36
C ARG A 204 25.75 -9.08 1.13
N THR A 205 27.07 -9.33 1.13
CA THR A 205 27.67 -10.46 1.84
C THR A 205 27.43 -10.37 3.35
N LEU A 206 27.64 -9.21 3.94
CA LEU A 206 27.43 -8.99 5.38
C LEU A 206 25.96 -9.18 5.76
N LEU A 207 25.03 -8.59 5.00
CA LEU A 207 23.60 -8.69 5.29
C LEU A 207 23.10 -10.12 5.12
N ARG A 208 23.56 -10.87 4.09
CA ARG A 208 23.25 -12.28 3.95
C ARG A 208 23.73 -13.09 5.16
N ALA A 209 24.95 -12.88 5.60
CA ALA A 209 25.51 -13.57 6.78
C ALA A 209 24.71 -13.28 8.07
N GLN A 210 24.33 -12.02 8.29
CA GLN A 210 23.49 -11.60 9.44
C GLN A 210 22.11 -12.30 9.45
N LEU A 211 21.57 -12.60 8.27
CA LEU A 211 20.24 -13.23 8.10
C LEU A 211 20.33 -14.76 8.03
N GLY A 212 21.51 -15.35 8.11
CA GLY A 212 21.73 -16.80 8.01
C GLY A 212 21.62 -17.34 6.57
N ILE A 213 21.74 -16.46 5.55
CA ILE A 213 21.65 -16.80 4.13
C ILE A 213 23.04 -17.19 3.62
N ARG A 214 23.20 -18.41 3.12
CA ARG A 214 24.48 -18.89 2.53
C ARG A 214 24.76 -18.22 1.18
N PRO A 215 25.99 -18.12 0.74
CA PRO A 215 26.34 -17.54 -0.57
C PRO A 215 25.61 -18.19 -1.76
N THR A 216 25.37 -19.49 -1.69
CA THR A 216 24.73 -20.31 -2.74
C THR A 216 23.20 -20.35 -2.66
N ASP A 217 22.59 -19.81 -1.60
CA ASP A 217 21.14 -19.87 -1.44
C ASP A 217 20.41 -19.00 -2.44
N LYS A 218 19.30 -19.52 -2.96
CA LYS A 218 18.32 -18.79 -3.78
C LYS A 218 17.27 -18.18 -2.88
N VAL A 219 17.18 -16.85 -2.88
CA VAL A 219 16.40 -16.12 -1.89
C VAL A 219 15.02 -15.75 -2.43
N VAL A 220 13.99 -16.25 -1.76
CA VAL A 220 12.59 -15.84 -1.96
C VAL A 220 12.23 -14.79 -0.92
N VAL A 221 11.84 -13.58 -1.35
CA VAL A 221 11.52 -12.49 -0.44
C VAL A 221 10.03 -12.21 -0.35
N TYR A 222 9.59 -11.91 0.88
CA TYR A 222 8.28 -11.33 1.17
C TYR A 222 8.46 -10.12 2.07
N LEU A 223 7.75 -9.02 1.79
CA LEU A 223 7.71 -7.82 2.62
C LEU A 223 6.26 -7.41 2.84
N GLY A 224 5.82 -7.29 4.10
CA GLY A 224 4.48 -6.81 4.41
C GLY A 224 3.96 -7.26 5.78
N LEU A 225 2.70 -6.97 6.05
CA LEU A 225 2.06 -7.45 7.27
C LEU A 225 1.99 -8.99 7.28
N LEU A 226 2.29 -9.57 8.44
CA LEU A 226 2.18 -11.01 8.65
C LEU A 226 0.75 -11.33 9.15
N ALA A 227 -0.12 -11.73 8.23
CA ALA A 227 -1.52 -12.02 8.52
C ALA A 227 -2.10 -13.03 7.51
N PRO A 228 -3.14 -13.82 7.89
CA PRO A 228 -3.76 -14.79 6.99
C PRO A 228 -4.27 -14.16 5.68
N TYR A 229 -4.93 -13.02 5.75
CA TYR A 229 -5.45 -12.32 4.55
C TYR A 229 -4.34 -11.77 3.63
N GLN A 230 -3.11 -11.66 4.12
CA GLN A 230 -1.92 -11.34 3.34
C GLN A 230 -1.29 -12.59 2.70
N GLY A 231 -1.83 -13.80 2.99
CA GLY A 231 -1.38 -15.07 2.46
C GLY A 231 -0.09 -15.61 3.10
N THR A 232 0.29 -15.12 4.30
CA THR A 232 1.56 -15.53 4.94
C THR A 232 1.54 -17.01 5.35
N ASP A 233 0.41 -17.53 5.80
CA ASP A 233 0.24 -18.96 6.10
C ASP A 233 0.52 -19.80 4.84
N MET A 234 -0.10 -19.45 3.71
CA MET A 234 0.06 -20.13 2.42
C MET A 234 1.48 -20.00 1.87
N LEU A 235 2.16 -18.88 2.13
CA LEU A 235 3.56 -18.70 1.74
C LEU A 235 4.46 -19.72 2.46
N LEU A 236 4.28 -19.97 3.77
CA LEU A 236 5.06 -20.96 4.51
C LEU A 236 4.72 -22.39 4.10
N GLU A 237 3.45 -22.69 3.82
CA GLU A 237 3.04 -23.99 3.25
C GLU A 237 3.68 -24.19 1.85
N ALA A 238 3.66 -23.16 1.02
CA ALA A 238 4.33 -23.19 -0.29
C ALA A 238 5.85 -23.35 -0.12
N ALA A 239 6.47 -22.70 0.86
CA ALA A 239 7.91 -22.85 1.14
C ALA A 239 8.29 -24.32 1.46
N ALA A 240 7.48 -25.03 2.23
CA ALA A 240 7.70 -26.46 2.50
C ALA A 240 7.68 -27.30 1.20
N ASN A 241 6.80 -26.96 0.26
CA ASN A 241 6.69 -27.62 -1.03
C ASN A 241 7.89 -27.27 -1.96
N VAL A 242 8.30 -26.01 -1.97
CA VAL A 242 9.48 -25.54 -2.74
C VAL A 242 10.74 -26.21 -2.26
N LEU A 243 10.98 -26.29 -0.95
CA LEU A 243 12.20 -26.86 -0.37
C LEU A 243 12.41 -28.34 -0.68
N ARG A 244 11.34 -29.11 -0.95
CA ARG A 244 11.44 -30.50 -1.42
C ARG A 244 12.02 -30.59 -2.84
N ARG A 245 11.85 -29.55 -3.66
CA ARG A 245 12.30 -29.51 -5.08
C ARG A 245 13.56 -28.68 -5.28
N VAL A 246 13.74 -27.65 -4.46
CA VAL A 246 14.85 -26.67 -4.51
C VAL A 246 15.42 -26.53 -3.09
N PRO A 247 16.26 -27.49 -2.62
CA PRO A 247 16.76 -27.50 -1.23
C PRO A 247 17.68 -26.31 -0.89
N ASP A 248 18.22 -25.62 -1.89
CA ASP A 248 18.99 -24.39 -1.77
C ASP A 248 18.13 -23.10 -1.74
N ALA A 249 16.81 -23.23 -1.79
CA ALA A 249 15.93 -22.08 -1.56
C ALA A 249 16.01 -21.61 -0.10
N PHE A 250 15.89 -20.30 0.10
CA PHE A 250 15.85 -19.64 1.41
C PHE A 250 14.75 -18.59 1.41
N PHE A 251 13.90 -18.57 2.44
CA PHE A 251 12.77 -17.66 2.52
C PHE A 251 13.06 -16.54 3.51
N LEU A 252 13.15 -15.30 3.01
CA LEU A 252 13.29 -14.09 3.82
C LEU A 252 11.91 -13.41 3.94
N VAL A 253 11.24 -13.65 5.07
CA VAL A 253 9.86 -13.22 5.32
C VAL A 253 9.88 -12.04 6.28
N MET A 254 9.85 -10.83 5.74
CA MET A 254 9.97 -9.57 6.47
C MET A 254 8.60 -8.98 6.78
N GLY A 255 8.32 -8.73 8.06
CA GLY A 255 7.06 -8.12 8.45
C GLY A 255 6.69 -8.28 9.90
N PHE A 256 5.52 -7.77 10.24
CA PHE A 256 4.89 -7.81 11.56
C PHE A 256 3.36 -7.62 11.42
N PRO A 257 2.53 -7.76 12.46
CA PRO A 257 2.80 -8.43 13.73
C PRO A 257 2.78 -9.96 13.56
N GLY A 258 2.98 -10.68 14.66
CA GLY A 258 2.73 -12.13 14.67
C GLY A 258 3.93 -13.00 14.31
N ASN A 259 5.15 -12.47 14.32
CA ASN A 259 6.38 -13.21 13.99
C ASN A 259 6.47 -14.55 14.73
N GLU A 260 6.11 -14.58 16.02
CA GLU A 260 6.16 -15.82 16.81
C GLU A 260 5.22 -16.91 16.28
N ARG A 261 3.99 -16.53 15.90
CA ARG A 261 3.04 -17.46 15.27
C ARG A 261 3.64 -18.12 14.02
N TYR A 262 4.28 -17.30 13.17
CA TYR A 262 4.85 -17.78 11.91
C TYR A 262 6.15 -18.54 12.10
N ARG A 263 6.92 -18.27 13.18
CA ARG A 263 8.06 -19.08 13.59
C ARG A 263 7.61 -20.48 14.00
N VAL A 264 6.60 -20.57 14.86
CA VAL A 264 6.00 -21.84 15.25
C VAL A 264 5.42 -22.61 14.05
N LEU A 265 4.81 -21.90 13.09
CA LEU A 265 4.32 -22.53 11.87
C LEU A 265 5.48 -23.11 11.02
N ALA A 266 6.57 -22.36 10.86
CA ALA A 266 7.76 -22.81 10.13
C ALA A 266 8.39 -24.06 10.81
N GLU A 267 8.42 -24.11 12.15
CA GLU A 267 8.87 -25.29 12.92
C GLU A 267 7.98 -26.51 12.66
N ARG A 268 6.66 -26.33 12.73
CA ARG A 268 5.70 -27.42 12.46
C ARG A 268 5.82 -27.98 11.04
N LEU A 269 6.14 -27.12 10.08
CA LEU A 269 6.37 -27.50 8.68
C LEU A 269 7.77 -28.06 8.45
N GLY A 270 8.66 -28.08 9.46
CA GLY A 270 10.04 -28.58 9.36
C GLY A 270 10.99 -27.70 8.55
N ILE A 271 10.62 -26.46 8.30
CA ILE A 271 11.35 -25.53 7.39
C ILE A 271 12.05 -24.37 8.14
N ALA A 272 12.00 -24.31 9.46
CA ALA A 272 12.53 -23.20 10.25
C ALA A 272 14.00 -22.88 9.92
N HIS A 273 14.81 -23.89 9.58
CA HIS A 273 16.22 -23.75 9.23
C HIS A 273 16.46 -23.07 7.86
N ARG A 274 15.42 -22.87 7.06
CA ARG A 274 15.45 -22.25 5.72
C ARG A 274 14.57 -21.00 5.62
N VAL A 275 14.05 -20.51 6.76
CA VAL A 275 13.18 -19.34 6.84
C VAL A 275 13.78 -18.33 7.84
N SER A 276 14.02 -17.11 7.39
CA SER A 276 14.37 -15.99 8.26
C SER A 276 13.15 -15.08 8.44
N LEU A 277 12.82 -14.78 9.70
CA LEU A 277 11.74 -13.89 10.11
C LEU A 277 12.33 -12.72 10.93
N PRO A 278 13.01 -11.76 10.27
CA PRO A 278 13.72 -10.67 10.97
C PRO A 278 12.79 -9.68 11.67
N GLY A 279 11.49 -9.78 11.44
CA GLY A 279 10.51 -8.87 12.01
C GLY A 279 10.24 -7.65 11.14
N GLN A 280 9.89 -6.54 11.78
CA GLN A 280 9.65 -5.26 11.14
C GLN A 280 10.94 -4.69 10.56
N ILE A 281 10.93 -4.38 9.27
CA ILE A 281 12.02 -3.69 8.60
C ILE A 281 11.60 -2.23 8.41
N PRO A 282 12.42 -1.25 8.84
CA PRO A 282 12.14 0.15 8.55
C PRO A 282 11.99 0.39 7.05
N TYR A 283 10.99 1.16 6.65
CA TYR A 283 10.70 1.44 5.23
C TYR A 283 11.93 1.96 4.47
N LEU A 284 12.72 2.79 5.15
CA LEU A 284 13.94 3.38 4.57
C LEU A 284 15.04 2.34 4.27
N ASP A 285 15.02 1.19 4.95
CA ASP A 285 15.98 0.09 4.78
C ASP A 285 15.44 -1.05 3.92
N ALA A 286 14.14 -1.09 3.64
CA ALA A 286 13.49 -2.19 2.93
C ALA A 286 14.14 -2.53 1.58
N HIS A 287 14.62 -1.52 0.85
CA HIS A 287 15.32 -1.68 -0.42
C HIS A 287 16.57 -2.57 -0.32
N ARG A 288 17.30 -2.51 0.81
CA ARG A 288 18.52 -3.29 1.06
C ARG A 288 18.19 -4.79 1.17
N TYR A 289 17.12 -5.10 1.88
CA TYR A 289 16.67 -6.48 2.08
C TYR A 289 16.07 -7.07 0.80
N LEU A 290 15.27 -6.28 0.06
CA LEU A 290 14.72 -6.72 -1.22
C LEU A 290 15.81 -6.98 -2.26
N ALA A 291 16.89 -6.20 -2.25
CA ALA A 291 18.03 -6.41 -3.14
C ALA A 291 18.75 -7.76 -2.92
N LEU A 292 18.48 -8.50 -1.84
CA LEU A 292 18.98 -9.85 -1.61
C LEU A 292 18.21 -10.92 -2.39
N GLY A 293 16.98 -10.62 -2.85
CA GLY A 293 16.05 -11.59 -3.42
C GLY A 293 16.38 -12.01 -4.84
N ASP A 294 16.02 -13.25 -5.17
CA ASP A 294 15.99 -13.81 -6.54
C ASP A 294 14.55 -13.89 -7.05
N VAL A 295 13.57 -14.10 -6.17
CA VAL A 295 12.13 -14.12 -6.47
C VAL A 295 11.38 -13.38 -5.36
N ALA A 296 10.39 -12.56 -5.71
CA ALA A 296 9.49 -11.91 -4.77
C ALA A 296 8.09 -12.52 -4.80
N VAL A 297 7.43 -12.59 -3.62
CA VAL A 297 6.10 -13.21 -3.50
C VAL A 297 5.10 -12.22 -2.93
N ALA A 298 3.94 -12.10 -3.60
CA ALA A 298 2.83 -11.23 -3.23
C ALA A 298 1.50 -12.00 -3.11
N PRO A 299 1.32 -12.87 -2.08
CA PRO A 299 0.22 -13.81 -1.98
C PRO A 299 -1.02 -13.22 -1.31
N LYS A 300 -1.31 -11.92 -1.52
CA LYS A 300 -2.45 -11.24 -0.91
C LYS A 300 -3.77 -11.77 -1.46
N LEU A 301 -4.73 -12.04 -0.56
CA LEU A 301 -6.02 -12.63 -0.90
C LEU A 301 -7.10 -11.59 -1.24
N SER A 302 -6.95 -10.33 -0.81
CA SER A 302 -7.92 -9.27 -1.04
C SER A 302 -8.06 -8.95 -2.54
N GLU A 303 -9.29 -8.73 -2.98
CA GLU A 303 -9.62 -8.36 -4.37
C GLU A 303 -9.66 -6.86 -4.61
N THR A 304 -9.93 -6.08 -3.56
CA THR A 304 -10.21 -4.64 -3.66
C THR A 304 -9.05 -3.76 -3.20
N GLU A 305 -8.20 -4.27 -2.33
CA GLU A 305 -7.08 -3.49 -1.80
C GLU A 305 -5.86 -3.54 -2.72
N GLY A 306 -5.23 -2.41 -2.92
CA GLY A 306 -3.93 -2.31 -3.59
C GLY A 306 -2.86 -3.19 -2.91
N ASN A 307 -1.80 -3.50 -3.63
CA ASN A 307 -0.71 -4.35 -3.15
C ASN A 307 0.64 -3.65 -3.32
N GLN A 308 0.87 -2.63 -2.49
CA GLN A 308 2.00 -1.71 -2.62
C GLN A 308 3.37 -2.38 -2.68
N LYS A 309 3.56 -3.54 -2.02
CA LYS A 309 4.83 -4.28 -2.07
C LYS A 309 5.24 -4.66 -3.49
N ILE A 310 4.27 -4.86 -4.39
CA ILE A 310 4.54 -5.21 -5.80
C ILE A 310 5.36 -4.12 -6.48
N PHE A 311 5.06 -2.85 -6.25
CA PHE A 311 5.81 -1.73 -6.84
C PHE A 311 7.27 -1.73 -6.38
N ASN A 312 7.51 -2.04 -5.09
CA ASN A 312 8.87 -2.18 -4.55
C ASN A 312 9.61 -3.35 -5.21
N TYR A 313 8.93 -4.48 -5.41
CA TYR A 313 9.51 -5.65 -6.08
C TYR A 313 9.87 -5.35 -7.54
N LEU A 314 8.95 -4.76 -8.29
CA LEU A 314 9.18 -4.35 -9.68
C LEU A 314 10.37 -3.38 -9.78
N ALA A 315 10.39 -2.34 -8.92
CA ALA A 315 11.48 -1.36 -8.92
C ALA A 315 12.83 -1.98 -8.56
N THR A 316 12.86 -2.99 -7.69
CA THR A 316 14.09 -3.74 -7.36
C THR A 316 14.49 -4.70 -8.49
N GLY A 317 13.66 -4.87 -9.53
CA GLY A 317 13.95 -5.78 -10.65
C GLY A 317 13.74 -7.26 -10.30
N LEU A 318 12.90 -7.55 -9.30
CA LEU A 318 12.58 -8.92 -8.90
C LEU A 318 11.45 -9.49 -9.76
N PRO A 319 11.57 -10.75 -10.23
CA PRO A 319 10.42 -11.46 -10.77
C PRO A 319 9.39 -11.69 -9.66
N VAL A 320 8.12 -11.45 -9.95
CA VAL A 320 7.05 -11.49 -8.96
C VAL A 320 6.18 -12.72 -9.18
N VAL A 321 5.96 -13.49 -8.11
CA VAL A 321 4.88 -14.47 -8.02
C VAL A 321 3.77 -13.88 -7.19
N ALA A 322 2.56 -13.75 -7.76
CA ALA A 322 1.41 -13.20 -7.06
C ALA A 322 0.20 -14.13 -7.17
N PHE A 323 -0.72 -14.06 -6.22
CA PHE A 323 -2.04 -14.64 -6.45
C PHE A 323 -2.78 -13.89 -7.55
N ASP A 324 -3.50 -14.65 -8.37
CA ASP A 324 -4.34 -14.15 -9.45
C ASP A 324 -5.55 -13.42 -8.88
N THR A 325 -5.43 -12.10 -8.76
CA THR A 325 -6.48 -11.19 -8.33
C THR A 325 -6.60 -10.03 -9.32
N PRO A 326 -7.77 -9.39 -9.46
CA PRO A 326 -7.92 -8.23 -10.33
C PRO A 326 -6.88 -7.15 -10.07
N ALA A 327 -6.61 -6.83 -8.80
CA ALA A 327 -5.62 -5.84 -8.41
C ALA A 327 -4.18 -6.26 -8.80
N SER A 328 -3.82 -7.54 -8.63
CA SER A 328 -2.49 -8.04 -9.02
C SER A 328 -2.31 -8.02 -10.54
N ARG A 329 -3.35 -8.41 -11.31
CA ARG A 329 -3.31 -8.35 -12.77
C ARG A 329 -3.20 -6.94 -13.30
N GLU A 330 -3.94 -5.99 -12.71
CA GLU A 330 -3.87 -4.58 -13.10
C GLU A 330 -2.47 -3.98 -12.93
N ILE A 331 -1.76 -4.33 -11.85
CA ILE A 331 -0.43 -3.79 -11.57
C ILE A 331 0.64 -4.49 -12.41
N LEU A 332 0.55 -5.81 -12.56
CA LEU A 332 1.61 -6.65 -13.09
C LEU A 332 1.44 -6.95 -14.59
N GLY A 333 0.22 -6.90 -15.12
CA GLY A 333 -0.06 -7.31 -16.50
C GLY A 333 0.53 -8.69 -16.81
N ASP A 334 1.24 -8.80 -17.94
CA ASP A 334 1.92 -10.02 -18.38
C ASP A 334 3.36 -10.17 -17.82
N HIS A 335 3.76 -9.29 -16.89
CA HIS A 335 5.13 -9.23 -16.37
C HIS A 335 5.30 -9.94 -15.04
N ALA A 336 4.38 -10.83 -14.69
CA ALA A 336 4.46 -11.66 -13.49
C ALA A 336 4.03 -13.09 -13.74
N THR A 337 4.30 -13.92 -12.75
CA THR A 337 3.85 -15.32 -12.71
C THR A 337 2.70 -15.42 -11.72
N PHE A 338 1.51 -15.74 -12.22
CA PHE A 338 0.31 -15.85 -11.37
C PHE A 338 0.09 -17.28 -10.86
N ALA A 339 -0.20 -17.37 -9.58
CA ALA A 339 -0.64 -18.58 -8.91
C ALA A 339 -2.15 -18.52 -8.63
N THR A 340 -2.82 -19.66 -8.61
CA THR A 340 -4.23 -19.74 -8.24
C THR A 340 -4.45 -19.17 -6.85
N ARG A 341 -5.39 -18.22 -6.74
CA ARG A 341 -5.69 -17.53 -5.49
C ARG A 341 -6.08 -18.53 -4.39
N GLY A 342 -5.38 -18.44 -3.25
CA GLY A 342 -5.64 -19.29 -2.10
C GLY A 342 -5.06 -20.71 -2.20
N ASP A 343 -4.23 -21.00 -3.21
CA ASP A 343 -3.61 -22.31 -3.41
C ASP A 343 -2.10 -22.24 -3.17
N ALA A 344 -1.65 -22.80 -2.06
CA ALA A 344 -0.24 -22.89 -1.69
C ALA A 344 0.55 -23.84 -2.60
N GLY A 345 -0.09 -24.84 -3.20
CA GLY A 345 0.52 -25.76 -4.16
C GLY A 345 0.86 -25.04 -5.46
N SER A 346 -0.12 -24.31 -6.03
CA SER A 346 0.09 -23.47 -7.21
C SER A 346 1.15 -22.39 -6.93
N LEU A 347 1.15 -21.75 -5.75
CA LEU A 347 2.17 -20.79 -5.37
C LEU A 347 3.58 -21.40 -5.37
N ALA A 348 3.72 -22.61 -4.81
CA ALA A 348 4.99 -23.36 -4.77
C ALA A 348 5.48 -23.71 -6.17
N GLU A 349 4.61 -24.15 -7.06
CA GLU A 349 4.97 -24.46 -8.44
C GLU A 349 5.54 -23.25 -9.17
N ARG A 350 4.90 -22.10 -9.05
CA ARG A 350 5.35 -20.85 -9.69
C ARG A 350 6.69 -20.36 -9.13
N ILE A 351 6.88 -20.42 -7.82
CA ILE A 351 8.16 -20.08 -7.17
C ILE A 351 9.25 -21.04 -7.68
N THR A 352 8.99 -22.35 -7.67
CA THR A 352 9.94 -23.37 -8.11
C THR A 352 10.36 -23.14 -9.57
N ALA A 353 9.41 -22.83 -10.45
CA ALA A 353 9.71 -22.58 -11.88
C ALA A 353 10.71 -21.43 -12.04
N LEU A 354 10.51 -20.29 -11.35
CA LEU A 354 11.42 -19.16 -11.43
C LEU A 354 12.79 -19.45 -10.80
N LEU A 355 12.85 -20.17 -9.67
CA LEU A 355 14.12 -20.55 -9.04
C LEU A 355 14.91 -21.56 -9.89
N SER A 356 14.24 -22.35 -10.72
CA SER A 356 14.85 -23.36 -11.61
C SER A 356 15.29 -22.78 -12.95
N ASP A 357 14.77 -21.62 -13.36
CA ASP A 357 15.17 -20.92 -14.58
C ASP A 357 15.58 -19.46 -14.29
N PRO A 358 16.84 -19.24 -13.84
CA PRO A 358 17.34 -17.90 -13.51
C PRO A 358 17.34 -16.93 -14.70
N ALA A 359 17.44 -17.45 -15.94
CA ALA A 359 17.43 -16.60 -17.13
C ALA A 359 16.04 -15.99 -17.36
N THR A 360 14.99 -16.78 -17.28
CA THR A 360 13.60 -16.29 -17.33
C THR A 360 13.28 -15.40 -16.13
N ALA A 361 13.68 -15.77 -14.92
CA ALA A 361 13.51 -14.97 -13.72
C ALA A 361 14.10 -13.55 -13.90
N ARG A 362 15.35 -13.46 -14.35
CA ARG A 362 16.04 -12.18 -14.59
C ARG A 362 15.35 -11.37 -15.68
N ARG A 363 14.96 -11.98 -16.79
CA ARG A 363 14.27 -11.30 -17.90
C ARG A 363 12.94 -10.70 -17.43
N THR A 364 12.14 -11.48 -16.70
CA THR A 364 10.86 -11.04 -16.14
C THR A 364 11.05 -9.91 -15.13
N GLY A 365 12.03 -10.01 -14.22
CA GLY A 365 12.34 -8.97 -13.24
C GLY A 365 12.77 -7.65 -13.90
N LEU A 366 13.63 -7.69 -14.92
CA LEU A 366 14.05 -6.48 -15.66
C LEU A 366 12.91 -5.84 -16.44
N ALA A 367 12.02 -6.61 -17.03
CA ALA A 367 10.82 -6.10 -17.69
C ALA A 367 9.91 -5.40 -16.68
N GLY A 368 9.69 -6.00 -15.52
CA GLY A 368 8.94 -5.37 -14.41
C GLY A 368 9.56 -4.05 -13.94
N ARG A 369 10.90 -3.99 -13.83
CA ARG A 369 11.60 -2.74 -13.49
C ARG A 369 11.39 -1.65 -14.53
N THR A 370 11.43 -1.96 -15.81
CA THR A 370 11.17 -1.00 -16.88
C THR A 370 9.81 -0.35 -16.71
N ILE A 371 8.78 -1.14 -16.41
CA ILE A 371 7.43 -0.64 -16.15
C ILE A 371 7.39 0.25 -14.90
N ALA A 372 8.06 -0.16 -13.82
CA ALA A 372 8.12 0.64 -12.61
C ALA A 372 8.73 2.03 -12.86
N LEU A 373 9.83 2.09 -13.62
CA LEU A 373 10.49 3.33 -14.00
C LEU A 373 9.60 4.24 -14.86
N GLN A 374 8.87 3.65 -15.81
CA GLN A 374 8.03 4.40 -16.76
C GLN A 374 6.72 4.89 -16.12
N ASN A 375 6.10 4.05 -15.27
CA ASN A 375 4.71 4.26 -14.89
C ASN A 375 4.49 4.48 -13.38
N PHE A 376 5.39 4.04 -12.50
CA PHE A 376 5.11 3.96 -11.06
C PHE A 376 6.05 4.81 -10.20
N SER A 377 6.36 6.06 -10.61
CA SER A 377 7.16 6.97 -9.79
C SER A 377 6.28 7.94 -8.98
N TRP A 378 6.67 8.23 -7.74
CA TRP A 378 5.99 9.22 -6.90
C TRP A 378 6.01 10.64 -7.47
N ALA A 379 7.02 11.00 -8.28
CA ALA A 379 7.05 12.28 -8.97
C ALA A 379 5.86 12.42 -9.94
N ARG A 380 5.56 11.38 -10.70
CA ARG A 380 4.40 11.33 -11.60
C ARG A 380 3.08 11.37 -10.81
N ARG A 381 2.97 10.58 -9.72
CA ARG A 381 1.77 10.54 -8.88
C ARG A 381 1.48 11.89 -8.23
N GLY A 382 2.49 12.61 -7.77
CA GLY A 382 2.31 13.98 -7.24
C GLY A 382 1.69 14.93 -8.26
N THR A 383 2.12 14.86 -9.52
CA THR A 383 1.52 15.67 -10.59
C THR A 383 0.08 15.27 -10.90
N GLU A 384 -0.23 13.96 -10.91
CA GLU A 384 -1.58 13.46 -11.11
C GLU A 384 -2.51 13.86 -9.95
N LEU A 385 -2.01 13.81 -8.71
CA LEU A 385 -2.73 14.25 -7.52
C LEU A 385 -3.05 15.76 -7.57
N LEU A 386 -2.09 16.59 -8.00
CA LEU A 386 -2.35 18.02 -8.17
C LEU A 386 -3.40 18.31 -9.25
N ARG A 387 -3.43 17.55 -10.34
CA ARG A 387 -4.50 17.67 -11.35
C ARG A 387 -5.85 17.31 -10.77
N THR A 388 -5.90 16.23 -9.99
CA THR A 388 -7.14 15.83 -9.29
C THR A 388 -7.59 16.91 -8.30
N TYR A 389 -6.66 17.60 -7.63
CA TYR A 389 -6.98 18.76 -6.81
C TYR A 389 -7.57 19.91 -7.66
N ALA A 390 -7.01 20.15 -8.85
CA ALA A 390 -7.52 21.19 -9.75
C ALA A 390 -8.99 20.98 -10.14
N ASP A 391 -9.44 19.72 -10.26
CA ASP A 391 -10.82 19.37 -10.63
C ASP A 391 -11.85 19.74 -9.57
N ILE A 392 -11.42 19.97 -8.33
CA ILE A 392 -12.32 20.28 -7.19
C ILE A 392 -12.00 21.61 -6.50
N LEU A 393 -10.89 22.24 -6.81
CA LEU A 393 -10.53 23.55 -6.26
C LEU A 393 -11.36 24.67 -6.90
N PRO A 394 -11.71 25.71 -6.12
CA PRO A 394 -12.32 26.92 -6.65
C PRO A 394 -11.40 27.60 -7.69
N PRO A 395 -11.95 28.24 -8.75
CA PRO A 395 -11.17 28.83 -9.83
C PRO A 395 -10.08 29.81 -9.38
N GLU A 396 -10.34 30.60 -8.34
CA GLU A 396 -9.39 31.55 -7.77
C GLU A 396 -8.14 30.89 -7.14
N LYS A 397 -8.24 29.60 -6.78
CA LYS A 397 -7.13 28.84 -6.20
C LYS A 397 -6.33 28.04 -7.23
N LEU A 398 -6.80 27.89 -8.48
CA LEU A 398 -6.10 27.15 -9.52
C LEU A 398 -4.70 27.71 -9.82
N ARG A 399 -4.51 29.02 -9.69
CA ARG A 399 -3.19 29.67 -9.82
C ARG A 399 -2.15 29.18 -8.81
N LEU A 400 -2.57 28.56 -7.69
CA LEU A 400 -1.67 28.03 -6.65
C LEU A 400 -1.04 26.70 -7.05
N ILE A 401 -1.60 26.01 -8.04
CA ILE A 401 -1.16 24.68 -8.47
C ILE A 401 0.11 24.74 -9.31
N GLY A 402 0.31 25.84 -10.07
CA GLY A 402 1.51 26.04 -10.90
C GLY A 402 1.64 25.04 -12.05
N LEU A 403 0.59 24.28 -12.38
CA LEU A 403 0.60 23.38 -13.53
C LEU A 403 0.50 24.22 -14.81
N SER A 404 1.51 24.13 -15.66
CA SER A 404 1.43 24.60 -17.05
C SER A 404 0.32 23.82 -17.76
N GLN A 405 -0.54 24.53 -18.51
CA GLN A 405 -1.69 23.92 -19.24
C GLN A 405 -1.25 23.06 -20.44
N SER A 406 0.02 22.75 -20.60
CA SER A 406 0.56 22.04 -21.77
C SER A 406 0.96 20.61 -21.41
N ALA A 407 0.10 19.67 -21.64
CA ALA A 407 0.18 18.39 -22.34
C ALA A 407 -0.94 17.44 -21.90
N PRO A 408 -1.80 16.95 -22.80
CA PRO A 408 -2.67 15.82 -22.50
C PRO A 408 -1.79 14.56 -22.40
N PHE A 409 -1.68 13.98 -21.19
CA PHE A 409 -1.18 12.64 -21.07
C PHE A 409 -2.28 11.68 -21.55
N THR A 410 -2.02 11.00 -22.63
CA THR A 410 -2.78 9.81 -23.01
C THR A 410 -2.59 8.79 -21.90
N THR A 411 -3.66 8.46 -21.20
CA THR A 411 -3.75 7.28 -20.35
C THR A 411 -3.34 6.09 -21.22
N PRO A 412 -2.40 5.23 -20.82
CA PRO A 412 -2.21 4.00 -21.54
C PRO A 412 -3.53 3.23 -21.42
N VAL A 413 -4.23 3.09 -22.54
CA VAL A 413 -5.34 2.18 -22.69
C VAL A 413 -4.70 0.80 -22.61
N PHE A 414 -4.80 0.14 -21.47
CA PHE A 414 -4.64 -1.31 -21.44
C PHE A 414 -5.80 -1.84 -22.29
N ALA A 415 -5.48 -2.45 -23.43
CA ALA A 415 -6.46 -3.03 -24.32
C ALA A 415 -7.32 -3.99 -23.48
N ASP A 416 -8.62 -3.70 -23.45
CA ASP A 416 -9.61 -4.67 -23.02
C ASP A 416 -9.38 -5.92 -23.84
N GLY A 417 -8.95 -6.99 -23.19
CA GLY A 417 -8.90 -8.31 -23.81
C GLY A 417 -10.32 -8.68 -24.22
N GLY A 418 -10.65 -8.40 -25.49
CA GLY A 418 -11.90 -8.82 -26.09
C GLY A 418 -12.00 -10.33 -25.99
N SER A 419 -13.03 -10.77 -25.31
CA SER A 419 -13.57 -12.11 -25.41
C SER A 419 -14.16 -12.29 -26.81
N ASP A 420 -13.54 -13.16 -27.60
CA ASP A 420 -14.21 -13.99 -28.58
C ASP A 420 -14.20 -15.43 -28.10
#